data_3cb2798662a967824149f9f9d6ccacbb
#
_entry.id   3cb2798662a967824149f9f9d6ccacbb
#
_cell.length_a   1.000
_cell.length_b   1.000
_cell.length_c   1.000
_cell.angle_alpha   90.00
_cell.angle_beta   90.00
_cell.angle_gamma   90.00
#
_symmetry.space_group_name_H-M   'P 1'
#
loop_
_entity.id
_entity.type
_entity.pdbx_description
1 polymer ?
#
loop_
_entity_poly.entity_id
_entity_poly.type
_entity_poly.pdbx_seq_one_letter_code
_entity_poly.pdbx_strand_id
1 'polypeptide(L)'
;TGLGTDKRGHMYFSLKDPSGVLAAVMFAGKQVYGLKFAPKNGDKVHAFGHIDVFVRDGKYQLYVDRLVRVGDGEVNAKLERLIARLDGMGLFSQEYKKPIPAYPRRIGIVTAGAKAAISDIRAVAKRRDPYAQLYCYPATVQGQYAAADISRGIEILDSMGLDLIIVGRGGGSKEDLWAFNEEQVAWAIFNAETPIISATGHE
;
A
#
# COMPACT_ATOMS: atom_id res chain seq x y z
N THR A 1 -23.60 0.29 7.37
CA THR A 1 -23.85 0.46 8.83
C THR A 1 -24.37 -0.85 9.42
N GLY A 2 -24.28 -1.04 10.76
CA GLY A 2 -24.78 -2.25 11.42
C GLY A 2 -24.04 -3.53 11.02
N LEU A 3 -22.75 -3.42 10.69
CA LEU A 3 -21.92 -4.55 10.33
C LEU A 3 -21.77 -5.52 11.49
N GLY A 4 -22.15 -6.76 11.27
CA GLY A 4 -21.99 -7.87 12.21
C GLY A 4 -21.69 -9.18 11.49
N THR A 5 -21.06 -10.10 12.21
CA THR A 5 -20.73 -11.44 11.68
C THR A 5 -21.39 -12.49 12.57
N ASP A 6 -22.05 -13.47 12.00
CA ASP A 6 -22.65 -14.57 12.73
C ASP A 6 -21.62 -15.68 13.06
N LYS A 7 -22.06 -16.70 13.81
CA LYS A 7 -21.23 -17.85 14.21
C LYS A 7 -20.71 -18.69 13.01
N ARG A 8 -21.33 -18.54 11.83
CA ARG A 8 -20.96 -19.24 10.59
C ARG A 8 -20.03 -18.39 9.71
N GLY A 9 -19.68 -17.17 10.17
CA GLY A 9 -18.83 -16.24 9.42
C GLY A 9 -19.56 -15.41 8.37
N HIS A 10 -20.91 -15.45 8.31
CA HIS A 10 -21.68 -14.64 7.37
C HIS A 10 -21.72 -13.19 7.87
N MET A 11 -21.46 -12.25 6.98
CA MET A 11 -21.52 -10.82 7.28
C MET A 11 -22.91 -10.28 6.97
N TYR A 12 -23.50 -9.58 7.92
CA TYR A 12 -24.77 -8.86 7.80
C TYR A 12 -24.50 -7.37 8.00
N PHE A 13 -25.08 -6.54 7.14
CA PHE A 13 -24.93 -5.10 7.21
C PHE A 13 -26.06 -4.39 6.46
N SER A 14 -26.14 -3.07 6.62
CA SER A 14 -27.08 -2.25 5.86
C SER A 14 -26.32 -1.27 4.97
N LEU A 15 -26.67 -1.23 3.70
CA LEU A 15 -26.29 -0.20 2.76
C LEU A 15 -27.23 0.98 2.90
N LYS A 16 -26.69 2.19 2.98
CA LYS A 16 -27.46 3.42 3.08
C LYS A 16 -27.06 4.37 1.98
N ASP A 17 -28.04 4.97 1.33
CA ASP A 17 -27.87 6.13 0.47
C ASP A 17 -28.90 7.22 0.84
N PRO A 18 -28.92 8.39 0.18
CA PRO A 18 -29.92 9.43 0.44
C PRO A 18 -31.35 9.00 0.20
N SER A 19 -31.61 7.96 -0.59
CA SER A 19 -32.96 7.48 -0.97
C SER A 19 -33.48 6.36 -0.09
N GLY A 20 -32.60 5.64 0.65
CA GLY A 20 -33.08 4.54 1.49
C GLY A 20 -32.02 3.71 2.18
N VAL A 21 -32.48 2.61 2.75
CA VAL A 21 -31.65 1.62 3.45
C VAL A 21 -31.99 0.23 2.92
N LEU A 22 -31.00 -0.52 2.49
CA LEU A 22 -31.11 -1.88 2.01
C LEU A 22 -30.33 -2.84 2.90
N ALA A 23 -31.00 -3.87 3.43
CA ALA A 23 -30.32 -4.94 4.15
C ALA A 23 -29.45 -5.74 3.19
N ALA A 24 -28.27 -6.16 3.64
CA ALA A 24 -27.33 -6.91 2.82
C ALA A 24 -26.70 -8.05 3.62
N VAL A 25 -26.42 -9.16 2.94
CA VAL A 25 -25.69 -10.30 3.48
C VAL A 25 -24.57 -10.72 2.53
N MET A 26 -23.41 -11.02 3.07
CA MET A 26 -22.31 -11.64 2.33
C MET A 26 -21.92 -12.93 3.01
N PHE A 27 -22.15 -14.05 2.34
CA PHE A 27 -21.85 -15.36 2.88
C PHE A 27 -20.32 -15.59 3.00
N ALA A 28 -19.90 -16.36 4.01
CA ALA A 28 -18.48 -16.62 4.29
C ALA A 28 -17.70 -17.12 3.05
N GLY A 29 -18.29 -18.03 2.26
CA GLY A 29 -17.66 -18.53 1.03
C GLY A 29 -17.44 -17.45 -0.05
N LYS A 30 -18.27 -16.42 -0.09
CA LYS A 30 -18.13 -15.30 -1.04
C LYS A 30 -17.09 -14.29 -0.58
N GLN A 31 -16.82 -14.19 0.72
CA GLN A 31 -15.82 -13.28 1.29
C GLN A 31 -14.40 -13.63 0.82
N VAL A 32 -14.10 -14.91 0.63
CA VAL A 32 -12.77 -15.38 0.20
C VAL A 32 -12.31 -14.72 -1.10
N TYR A 33 -13.21 -14.56 -2.06
CA TYR A 33 -12.90 -14.00 -3.39
C TYR A 33 -13.47 -12.60 -3.61
N GLY A 34 -14.58 -12.29 -2.95
CA GLY A 34 -15.34 -11.06 -3.16
C GLY A 34 -15.01 -9.92 -2.19
N LEU A 35 -14.18 -10.17 -1.17
CA LEU A 35 -13.84 -9.19 -0.15
C LEU A 35 -12.31 -9.09 -0.01
N LYS A 36 -11.74 -7.96 -0.41
CA LYS A 36 -10.28 -7.73 -0.37
C LYS A 36 -9.85 -6.69 0.67
N PHE A 37 -10.75 -6.30 1.57
CA PHE A 37 -10.48 -5.34 2.64
C PHE A 37 -11.33 -5.68 3.87
N ALA A 38 -10.99 -5.16 5.03
CA ALA A 38 -11.80 -5.28 6.25
C ALA A 38 -12.81 -4.12 6.29
N PRO A 39 -14.10 -4.37 6.00
CA PRO A 39 -15.10 -3.31 5.99
C PRO A 39 -15.40 -2.83 7.40
N LYS A 40 -15.67 -1.52 7.51
CA LYS A 40 -16.05 -0.86 8.76
C LYS A 40 -17.35 -0.09 8.58
N ASN A 41 -18.05 0.15 9.70
CA ASN A 41 -19.21 1.03 9.68
C ASN A 41 -18.79 2.43 9.19
N GLY A 42 -19.54 2.95 8.20
CA GLY A 42 -19.25 4.24 7.58
C GLY A 42 -18.45 4.17 6.28
N ASP A 43 -17.87 3.02 5.93
CA ASP A 43 -17.19 2.87 4.63
C ASP A 43 -18.18 3.11 3.48
N LYS A 44 -17.73 3.86 2.47
CA LYS A 44 -18.41 3.97 1.19
C LYS A 44 -17.99 2.81 0.31
N VAL A 45 -18.98 2.04 -0.18
CA VAL A 45 -18.70 0.80 -0.92
C VAL A 45 -19.58 0.66 -2.15
N HIS A 46 -19.08 -0.02 -3.18
CA HIS A 46 -19.88 -0.62 -4.23
C HIS A 46 -20.10 -2.08 -3.88
N ALA A 47 -21.37 -2.48 -3.77
CA ALA A 47 -21.78 -3.85 -3.53
C ALA A 47 -22.34 -4.44 -4.83
N PHE A 48 -21.82 -5.59 -5.24
CA PHE A 48 -22.26 -6.34 -6.41
C PHE A 48 -22.89 -7.64 -5.94
N GLY A 49 -24.06 -7.94 -6.47
CA GLY A 49 -24.83 -9.12 -6.09
C GLY A 49 -26.22 -9.10 -6.70
N HIS A 50 -27.13 -9.86 -6.15
CA HIS A 50 -28.52 -9.92 -6.59
C HIS A 50 -29.45 -9.62 -5.41
N ILE A 51 -30.61 -9.05 -5.72
CA ILE A 51 -31.67 -8.81 -4.73
C ILE A 51 -32.59 -10.02 -4.74
N ASP A 52 -32.88 -10.53 -3.56
CA ASP A 52 -33.89 -11.58 -3.38
C ASP A 52 -34.73 -11.30 -2.12
N VAL A 53 -35.80 -12.02 -1.99
CA VAL A 53 -36.68 -11.93 -0.82
C VAL A 53 -36.21 -12.92 0.25
N PHE A 54 -35.90 -12.42 1.42
CA PHE A 54 -35.70 -13.30 2.57
C PHE A 54 -37.05 -13.85 3.02
N VAL A 55 -37.35 -15.06 2.58
CA VAL A 55 -38.69 -15.70 2.67
C VAL A 55 -39.26 -15.70 4.09
N ARG A 56 -38.38 -15.82 5.11
CA ARG A 56 -38.81 -15.91 6.51
C ARG A 56 -39.43 -14.63 7.03
N ASP A 57 -38.96 -13.46 6.57
CA ASP A 57 -39.41 -12.15 7.04
C ASP A 57 -40.12 -11.35 5.94
N GLY A 58 -40.18 -11.85 4.71
CA GLY A 58 -40.76 -11.18 3.55
C GLY A 58 -40.05 -9.90 3.13
N LYS A 59 -38.76 -9.72 3.52
CA LYS A 59 -38.00 -8.50 3.27
C LYS A 59 -37.03 -8.67 2.10
N TYR A 60 -36.90 -7.62 1.28
CA TYR A 60 -35.87 -7.56 0.26
C TYR A 60 -34.50 -7.46 0.90
N GLN A 61 -33.53 -8.24 0.41
CA GLN A 61 -32.18 -8.26 0.87
C GLN A 61 -31.21 -8.38 -0.32
N LEU A 62 -30.08 -7.67 -0.27
CA LEU A 62 -29.00 -7.83 -1.24
C LEU A 62 -28.09 -8.98 -0.80
N TYR A 63 -27.98 -10.00 -1.64
CA TYR A 63 -27.02 -11.08 -1.50
C TYR A 63 -25.74 -10.67 -2.21
N VAL A 64 -24.72 -10.32 -1.43
CA VAL A 64 -23.49 -9.71 -1.94
C VAL A 64 -22.49 -10.79 -2.35
N ASP A 65 -22.08 -10.75 -3.62
CA ASP A 65 -21.00 -11.58 -4.16
C ASP A 65 -19.63 -10.91 -4.07
N ARG A 66 -19.60 -9.57 -4.21
CA ARG A 66 -18.38 -8.78 -4.16
C ARG A 66 -18.66 -7.41 -3.54
N LEU A 67 -17.76 -7.00 -2.65
CA LEU A 67 -17.76 -5.68 -2.01
C LEU A 67 -16.44 -4.98 -2.32
N VAL A 68 -16.52 -3.73 -2.79
CA VAL A 68 -15.36 -2.91 -3.17
C VAL A 68 -15.50 -1.56 -2.50
N ARG A 69 -14.43 -1.06 -1.89
CA ARG A 69 -14.46 0.30 -1.33
C ARG A 69 -14.50 1.32 -2.46
N VAL A 70 -15.31 2.36 -2.31
CA VAL A 70 -15.35 3.48 -3.27
C VAL A 70 -14.01 4.19 -3.27
N GLY A 71 -13.41 4.31 -4.44
CA GLY A 71 -12.06 4.85 -4.62
C GLY A 71 -10.99 3.78 -4.89
N ASP A 72 -11.09 2.57 -4.34
CA ASP A 72 -10.10 1.51 -4.58
C ASP A 72 -9.99 1.15 -6.07
N GLY A 73 -11.09 1.16 -6.80
CA GLY A 73 -11.10 0.91 -8.25
C GLY A 73 -10.41 2.02 -9.05
N GLU A 74 -10.62 3.26 -8.66
CA GLU A 74 -10.04 4.43 -9.32
C GLU A 74 -8.54 4.57 -9.01
N VAL A 75 -8.17 4.32 -7.75
CA VAL A 75 -6.78 4.29 -7.29
C VAL A 75 -6.00 3.17 -7.99
N ASN A 76 -6.56 1.96 -8.07
CA ASN A 76 -5.91 0.85 -8.78
C ASN A 76 -5.79 1.15 -10.28
N ALA A 77 -6.82 1.70 -10.93
CA ALA A 77 -6.75 2.08 -12.34
C ALA A 77 -5.71 3.17 -12.61
N LYS A 78 -5.54 4.14 -11.69
CA LYS A 78 -4.48 5.15 -11.77
C LYS A 78 -3.10 4.51 -11.71
N LEU A 79 -2.91 3.57 -10.76
CA LEU A 79 -1.65 2.84 -10.61
C LEU A 79 -1.33 1.99 -11.84
N GLU A 80 -2.31 1.23 -12.35
CA GLU A 80 -2.12 0.41 -13.56
C GLU A 80 -1.74 1.25 -14.79
N ARG A 81 -2.37 2.41 -14.98
CA ARG A 81 -2.02 3.35 -16.05
C ARG A 81 -0.60 3.90 -15.87
N LEU A 82 -0.20 4.22 -14.64
CA LEU A 82 1.15 4.68 -14.35
C LEU A 82 2.18 3.58 -14.65
N ILE A 83 1.95 2.37 -14.16
CA ILE A 83 2.83 1.21 -14.43
C ILE A 83 2.97 0.98 -15.94
N ALA A 84 1.87 0.92 -16.68
CA ALA A 84 1.90 0.71 -18.13
C ALA A 84 2.67 1.82 -18.86
N ARG A 85 2.55 3.08 -18.41
CA ARG A 85 3.29 4.20 -18.99
C ARG A 85 4.79 4.11 -18.69
N LEU A 86 5.18 3.84 -17.45
CA LEU A 86 6.59 3.72 -17.06
C LEU A 86 7.25 2.49 -17.71
N ASP A 87 6.51 1.40 -17.83
CA ASP A 87 6.97 0.20 -18.55
C ASP A 87 7.17 0.48 -20.04
N GLY A 88 6.23 1.17 -20.68
CA GLY A 88 6.37 1.61 -22.06
C GLY A 88 7.54 2.55 -22.33
N MET A 89 8.02 3.27 -21.29
CA MET A 89 9.24 4.08 -21.32
C MET A 89 10.51 3.26 -21.00
N GLY A 90 10.38 1.98 -20.65
CA GLY A 90 11.49 1.08 -20.35
C GLY A 90 12.05 1.19 -18.93
N LEU A 91 11.43 1.95 -18.00
CA LEU A 91 11.98 2.16 -16.66
C LEU A 91 12.17 0.85 -15.87
N PHE A 92 11.42 -0.19 -16.19
CA PHE A 92 11.51 -1.48 -15.51
C PHE A 92 12.46 -2.48 -16.18
N SER A 93 13.09 -2.10 -17.29
CA SER A 93 14.02 -2.97 -18.02
C SER A 93 15.18 -3.42 -17.14
N GLN A 94 15.57 -4.68 -17.33
CA GLN A 94 16.63 -5.30 -16.50
C GLN A 94 17.99 -4.61 -16.68
N GLU A 95 18.24 -4.01 -17.82
CA GLU A 95 19.48 -3.30 -18.14
C GLU A 95 19.75 -2.08 -17.25
N TYR A 96 18.69 -1.47 -16.69
CA TYR A 96 18.80 -0.34 -15.74
C TYR A 96 18.90 -0.79 -14.28
N LYS A 97 18.76 -2.09 -14.00
CA LYS A 97 18.89 -2.61 -12.64
C LYS A 97 20.35 -2.62 -12.20
N LYS A 98 20.63 -1.93 -11.11
CA LYS A 98 21.98 -1.85 -10.55
C LYS A 98 22.25 -3.05 -9.64
N PRO A 99 23.45 -3.67 -9.73
CA PRO A 99 23.79 -4.77 -8.84
C PRO A 99 23.88 -4.28 -7.38
N ILE A 100 23.30 -5.05 -6.48
CA ILE A 100 23.41 -4.76 -5.05
C ILE A 100 24.77 -5.25 -4.58
N PRO A 101 25.58 -4.41 -3.91
CA PRO A 101 26.89 -4.83 -3.41
C PRO A 101 26.75 -5.88 -2.31
N ALA A 102 27.63 -6.88 -2.32
CA ALA A 102 27.62 -7.97 -1.33
C ALA A 102 27.91 -7.48 0.10
N TYR A 103 28.71 -6.43 0.25
CA TYR A 103 29.13 -5.87 1.53
C TYR A 103 29.07 -4.34 1.53
N PRO A 104 27.85 -3.75 1.55
CA PRO A 104 27.68 -2.29 1.58
C PRO A 104 28.14 -1.75 2.93
N ARG A 105 29.03 -0.77 2.93
CA ARG A 105 29.55 -0.12 4.15
C ARG A 105 28.84 1.17 4.49
N ARG A 106 28.37 1.89 3.47
CA ARG A 106 27.68 3.18 3.59
C ARG A 106 26.28 3.03 3.06
N ILE A 107 25.31 2.92 3.95
CA ILE A 107 23.91 2.60 3.63
C ILE A 107 23.02 3.81 3.93
N GLY A 108 22.36 4.34 2.89
CA GLY A 108 21.32 5.36 3.02
C GLY A 108 19.98 4.74 3.41
N ILE A 109 19.19 5.46 4.17
CA ILE A 109 17.85 5.04 4.58
C ILE A 109 16.89 6.22 4.44
N VAL A 110 15.92 6.10 3.52
CA VAL A 110 14.79 7.04 3.40
C VAL A 110 13.57 6.39 4.02
N THR A 111 13.15 6.87 5.18
CA THR A 111 12.00 6.31 5.90
C THR A 111 11.34 7.33 6.79
N ALA A 112 10.16 7.01 7.34
CA ALA A 112 9.52 7.86 8.33
C ALA A 112 10.48 8.13 9.50
N GLY A 113 10.48 9.36 9.99
CA GLY A 113 11.24 9.75 11.18
C GLY A 113 10.81 9.03 12.48
N ALA A 114 9.80 8.17 12.42
CA ALA A 114 9.34 7.35 13.52
C ALA A 114 10.43 6.35 13.95
N LYS A 115 10.74 6.34 15.24
CA LYS A 115 11.86 5.59 15.84
C LYS A 115 11.82 4.08 15.55
N ALA A 116 10.65 3.47 15.30
CA ALA A 116 10.49 2.03 15.17
C ALA A 116 11.24 1.47 13.93
N ALA A 117 10.93 1.91 12.71
CA ALA A 117 11.56 1.39 11.49
C ALA A 117 13.08 1.58 11.48
N ILE A 118 13.55 2.77 11.90
CA ILE A 118 15.00 3.05 12.01
C ILE A 118 15.64 2.17 13.08
N SER A 119 14.96 1.94 14.19
CA SER A 119 15.46 1.08 15.27
C SER A 119 15.63 -0.37 14.81
N ASP A 120 14.65 -0.89 14.06
CA ASP A 120 14.68 -2.26 13.53
C ASP A 120 15.81 -2.43 12.51
N ILE A 121 15.93 -1.51 11.55
CA ILE A 121 17.03 -1.53 10.58
C ILE A 121 18.38 -1.45 11.28
N ARG A 122 18.53 -0.56 12.27
CA ARG A 122 19.77 -0.43 13.06
C ARG A 122 20.10 -1.70 13.84
N ALA A 123 19.10 -2.34 14.46
CA ALA A 123 19.30 -3.56 15.23
C ALA A 123 19.76 -4.72 14.32
N VAL A 124 19.16 -4.86 13.15
CA VAL A 124 19.53 -5.87 12.16
C VAL A 124 20.93 -5.59 11.60
N ALA A 125 21.21 -4.36 11.18
CA ALA A 125 22.51 -3.96 10.66
C ALA A 125 23.61 -4.20 11.68
N LYS A 126 23.45 -3.76 12.93
CA LYS A 126 24.41 -3.97 14.01
C LYS A 126 24.72 -5.45 14.26
N ARG A 127 23.75 -6.32 14.10
CA ARG A 127 23.92 -7.78 14.28
C ARG A 127 24.62 -8.43 13.10
N ARG A 128 24.39 -7.95 11.87
CA ARG A 128 24.87 -8.59 10.65
C ARG A 128 26.19 -8.00 10.16
N ASP A 129 26.32 -6.69 10.21
CA ASP A 129 27.54 -5.95 9.89
C ASP A 129 27.67 -4.73 10.83
N PRO A 130 28.35 -4.89 11.98
CA PRO A 130 28.50 -3.81 12.96
C PRO A 130 29.36 -2.63 12.45
N TYR A 131 30.04 -2.79 11.33
CA TYR A 131 30.88 -1.75 10.72
C TYR A 131 30.15 -0.93 9.65
N ALA A 132 28.93 -1.32 9.27
CA ALA A 132 28.12 -0.57 8.33
C ALA A 132 27.69 0.78 8.94
N GLN A 133 27.89 1.85 8.18
CA GLN A 133 27.47 3.21 8.53
C GLN A 133 26.08 3.49 7.93
N LEU A 134 25.13 3.90 8.77
CA LEU A 134 23.77 4.19 8.36
C LEU A 134 23.55 5.70 8.30
N TYR A 135 23.12 6.18 7.14
CA TYR A 135 22.78 7.58 6.85
C TYR A 135 21.27 7.69 6.69
N CYS A 136 20.59 8.29 7.66
CA CYS A 136 19.13 8.35 7.68
C CYS A 136 18.61 9.71 7.21
N TYR A 137 17.72 9.69 6.23
CA TYR A 137 16.89 10.83 5.87
C TYR A 137 15.48 10.59 6.43
N PRO A 138 15.03 11.39 7.42
CA PRO A 138 13.70 11.25 8.01
C PRO A 138 12.65 11.89 7.08
N ALA A 139 12.09 11.09 6.17
CA ALA A 139 11.10 11.56 5.22
C ALA A 139 9.69 11.59 5.81
N THR A 140 8.89 12.55 5.36
CA THR A 140 7.43 12.48 5.47
C THR A 140 6.94 11.42 4.50
N VAL A 141 6.33 10.34 4.99
CA VAL A 141 5.94 9.18 4.17
C VAL A 141 4.43 9.08 3.91
N GLN A 142 3.65 10.05 4.38
CA GLN A 142 2.19 10.12 4.19
C GLN A 142 1.72 11.57 4.04
N GLY A 143 0.60 11.76 3.33
CA GLY A 143 0.07 13.09 3.01
C GLY A 143 0.59 13.62 1.65
N GLN A 144 0.09 14.79 1.26
CA GLN A 144 0.27 15.34 -0.09
C GLN A 144 1.73 15.67 -0.47
N TYR A 145 2.60 15.89 0.50
CA TYR A 145 4.02 16.22 0.28
C TYR A 145 4.96 15.00 0.40
N ALA A 146 4.42 13.84 0.74
CA ALA A 146 5.21 12.65 1.05
C ALA A 146 6.06 12.21 -0.15
N ALA A 147 5.50 12.15 -1.34
CA ALA A 147 6.23 11.72 -2.51
C ALA A 147 7.39 12.66 -2.86
N ALA A 148 7.18 13.99 -2.72
CA ALA A 148 8.24 14.98 -2.96
C ALA A 148 9.36 14.86 -1.92
N ASP A 149 9.02 14.62 -0.66
CA ASP A 149 10.00 14.49 0.42
C ASP A 149 10.80 13.17 0.32
N ILE A 150 10.13 12.07 -0.07
CA ILE A 150 10.79 10.79 -0.38
C ILE A 150 11.77 10.96 -1.54
N SER A 151 11.35 11.59 -2.65
CA SER A 151 12.20 11.84 -3.82
C SER A 151 13.42 12.67 -3.45
N ARG A 152 13.22 13.76 -2.70
CA ARG A 152 14.30 14.59 -2.18
C ARG A 152 15.27 13.82 -1.29
N GLY A 153 14.75 12.94 -0.44
CA GLY A 153 15.57 12.07 0.41
C GLY A 153 16.46 11.13 -0.41
N ILE A 154 15.93 10.57 -1.49
CA ILE A 154 16.69 9.74 -2.43
C ILE A 154 17.81 10.56 -3.08
N GLU A 155 17.51 11.73 -3.65
CA GLU A 155 18.46 12.61 -4.32
C GLU A 155 19.61 13.05 -3.39
N ILE A 156 19.27 13.44 -2.14
CA ILE A 156 20.27 13.85 -1.16
C ILE A 156 21.20 12.68 -0.82
N LEU A 157 20.65 11.50 -0.53
CA LEU A 157 21.47 10.35 -0.18
C LEU A 157 22.29 9.83 -1.36
N ASP A 158 21.75 9.89 -2.58
CA ASP A 158 22.45 9.51 -3.81
C ASP A 158 23.67 10.40 -4.04
N SER A 159 23.54 11.72 -3.85
CA SER A 159 24.64 12.68 -4.00
C SER A 159 25.79 12.46 -3.01
N MET A 160 25.58 11.68 -1.97
CA MET A 160 26.61 11.34 -0.97
C MET A 160 27.55 10.19 -1.41
N GLY A 161 27.30 9.57 -2.56
CA GLY A 161 28.09 8.44 -3.08
C GLY A 161 28.06 7.24 -2.14
N LEU A 162 26.87 6.86 -1.67
CA LEU A 162 26.66 5.71 -0.79
C LEU A 162 26.74 4.39 -1.58
N ASP A 163 26.92 3.28 -0.89
CA ASP A 163 26.96 1.95 -1.54
C ASP A 163 25.57 1.41 -1.85
N LEU A 164 24.58 1.79 -1.05
CA LEU A 164 23.20 1.30 -1.12
C LEU A 164 22.25 2.31 -0.48
N ILE A 165 21.04 2.44 -1.03
CA ILE A 165 19.94 3.18 -0.40
C ILE A 165 18.76 2.24 -0.17
N ILE A 166 18.19 2.27 1.03
CA ILE A 166 16.96 1.59 1.39
C ILE A 166 15.85 2.64 1.47
N VAL A 167 14.81 2.46 0.67
CA VAL A 167 13.63 3.35 0.65
C VAL A 167 12.44 2.56 1.14
N GLY A 168 11.84 2.98 2.23
CA GLY A 168 10.73 2.21 2.74
C GLY A 168 10.05 2.77 3.98
N ARG A 169 9.02 2.07 4.39
CA ARG A 169 8.31 2.34 5.64
C ARG A 169 7.84 1.01 6.23
N GLY A 170 7.72 0.99 7.55
CA GLY A 170 7.00 -0.06 8.28
C GLY A 170 5.53 -0.12 7.85
N GLY A 171 4.81 -1.17 8.25
CA GLY A 171 3.42 -1.42 7.87
C GLY A 171 2.49 -0.21 7.99
N GLY A 172 1.37 -0.30 7.27
CA GLY A 172 0.34 0.73 7.19
C GLY A 172 -0.76 0.32 6.23
N SER A 173 -1.78 1.17 6.08
CA SER A 173 -2.83 0.95 5.09
C SER A 173 -2.30 1.13 3.66
N LYS A 174 -3.06 0.66 2.66
CA LYS A 174 -2.69 0.89 1.24
C LYS A 174 -2.62 2.37 0.91
N GLU A 175 -3.48 3.18 1.50
CA GLU A 175 -3.51 4.63 1.34
C GLU A 175 -2.22 5.27 1.88
N ASP A 176 -1.69 4.74 2.97
CA ASP A 176 -0.44 5.20 3.56
C ASP A 176 0.79 4.87 2.70
N LEU A 177 0.70 3.83 1.88
CA LEU A 177 1.78 3.41 0.98
C LEU A 177 1.72 4.11 -0.38
N TRP A 178 0.64 4.84 -0.66
CA TRP A 178 0.41 5.44 -1.97
C TRP A 178 1.52 6.40 -2.41
N ALA A 179 2.11 7.15 -1.49
CA ALA A 179 3.17 8.08 -1.78
C ALA A 179 4.38 7.44 -2.50
N PHE A 180 4.65 6.15 -2.22
CA PHE A 180 5.72 5.40 -2.89
C PHE A 180 5.36 4.97 -4.32
N ASN A 181 4.08 5.04 -4.69
CA ASN A 181 3.57 4.75 -6.04
C ASN A 181 3.42 6.01 -6.91
N GLU A 182 3.87 7.17 -6.44
CA GLU A 182 3.83 8.39 -7.24
C GLU A 182 4.98 8.41 -8.26
N GLU A 183 4.69 8.95 -9.45
CA GLU A 183 5.63 8.97 -10.56
C GLU A 183 6.98 9.63 -10.23
N GLN A 184 6.95 10.71 -9.46
CA GLN A 184 8.18 11.41 -9.06
C GLN A 184 9.13 10.52 -8.24
N VAL A 185 8.59 9.60 -7.40
CA VAL A 185 9.42 8.63 -6.67
C VAL A 185 10.03 7.61 -7.61
N ALA A 186 9.26 7.12 -8.60
CA ALA A 186 9.77 6.21 -9.61
C ALA A 186 10.94 6.83 -10.40
N TRP A 187 10.82 8.10 -10.79
CA TRP A 187 11.90 8.83 -11.46
C TRP A 187 13.11 9.07 -10.56
N ALA A 188 12.91 9.42 -9.28
CA ALA A 188 14.02 9.57 -8.35
C ALA A 188 14.80 8.26 -8.18
N ILE A 189 14.10 7.11 -8.12
CA ILE A 189 14.73 5.79 -8.04
C ILE A 189 15.46 5.45 -9.35
N PHE A 190 14.86 5.72 -10.49
CA PHE A 190 15.45 5.43 -11.80
C PHE A 190 16.74 6.23 -12.07
N ASN A 191 16.73 7.52 -11.73
CA ASN A 191 17.84 8.43 -11.96
C ASN A 191 18.97 8.30 -10.93
N ALA A 192 18.73 7.70 -9.76
CA ALA A 192 19.77 7.53 -8.75
C ALA A 192 20.91 6.67 -9.28
N GLU A 193 22.16 7.05 -9.03
CA GLU A 193 23.34 6.26 -9.37
C GLU A 193 23.58 5.12 -8.37
N THR A 194 23.23 5.33 -7.10
CA THR A 194 23.31 4.34 -6.04
C THR A 194 22.24 3.27 -6.20
N PRO A 195 22.54 1.97 -6.04
CA PRO A 195 21.53 0.91 -5.99
C PRO A 195 20.48 1.17 -4.90
N ILE A 196 19.19 0.94 -5.23
CA ILE A 196 18.09 1.17 -4.29
C ILE A 196 17.34 -0.13 -4.01
N ILE A 197 17.06 -0.39 -2.73
CA ILE A 197 16.15 -1.44 -2.28
C ILE A 197 14.86 -0.78 -1.80
N SER A 198 13.73 -1.19 -2.39
CA SER A 198 12.41 -0.83 -1.88
C SER A 198 12.00 -1.77 -0.75
N ALA A 199 11.66 -1.20 0.41
CA ALA A 199 11.22 -1.91 1.61
C ALA A 199 9.85 -1.35 2.04
N THR A 200 8.85 -1.48 1.16
CA THR A 200 7.49 -0.97 1.38
C THR A 200 6.50 -2.12 1.49
N GLY A 201 5.68 -2.10 2.52
CA GLY A 201 4.63 -3.09 2.74
C GLY A 201 5.06 -4.29 3.59
N HIS A 202 4.08 -5.18 3.82
CA HIS A 202 4.27 -6.51 4.40
C HIS A 202 3.94 -7.56 3.35
N GLU A 203 4.72 -8.60 3.30
CA GLU A 203 4.35 -9.87 2.68
C GLU A 203 3.42 -10.67 3.60
#